data_d3c9f053d8014b888592ab0c96dddbf5
#
_entry.id   d3c9f053d8014b888592ab0c96dddbf5
#
_cell.length_a   1.000
_cell.length_b   1.000
_cell.length_c   1.000
_cell.angle_alpha   90.00
_cell.angle_beta   90.00
_cell.angle_gamma   90.00
#
_symmetry.space_group_name_H-M   'P 1'
#
loop_
_entity.id
_entity.type
_entity.pdbx_description
1 polymer ?
#
loop_
_entity_poly.entity_id
_entity_poly.type
_entity_poly.pdbx_seq_one_letter_code
_entity_poly.pdbx_strand_id
1 'polypeptide(L)'
;MAPEHSNLDSAMQYAHGPDTPPVVPDELRWSEFRYRTLAQTQAVAGVLGSVAEETVRQSEAILRAVTENTPDWLFLLDDVLHVRFMNRPFGPNRPEDVLGRAFLDFVPQGVRPSLEEIYQKALASGIPARLELHKPGPDGTPGNFEHRIMPVIESGVVRALTVAVTDVTERKRAENELRTQVRILETMQEGVVLIDPIHHAIRLTNPTFDRMFGYATTELLGRSIEPLFSMLTVQRRRLARALRDGTKTGEIVPVEFECARRDGTRFVAACVVTPLTINGFEHWLAVLNDVTERKQLEREIIEIANREQQRIGNDLHDGLGQDLTGIALMLRGVAAQLRRETSAAHRDVEDVIGLVNNAIDSTRTLARGLSPVGGGRGDLAAAIQTLGARIGERFSVQVAFHVNFSESLRLSETAAAHVYRIVQEALTNVARHSDARHVSIRLSTRDGELHFQVDDDGCGLPPLSAGRAGGLGLKIMRYRAQMLGGDLVIESNGNGGTSVRCSCPLDFTIEAGQGDTE
;
A
#
# COMPACT_ATOMS: atom_id res chain seq x y z
N MET A 1 -1.40 32.89 -50.78
CA MET A 1 -1.04 33.14 -52.16
C MET A 1 -1.88 32.23 -53.01
N ALA A 2 -2.97 32.75 -53.49
CA ALA A 2 -3.63 32.35 -54.72
C ALA A 2 -2.87 33.08 -55.85
N PRO A 3 -3.07 32.91 -57.12
CA PRO A 3 -4.32 32.77 -57.87
C PRO A 3 -4.23 31.70 -59.00
N GLU A 4 -5.12 31.45 -59.89
CA GLU A 4 -6.16 32.10 -60.67
C GLU A 4 -6.51 31.13 -61.81
N HIS A 5 -7.79 30.96 -62.13
CA HIS A 5 -8.53 31.43 -63.30
C HIS A 5 -7.95 31.03 -64.68
N SER A 6 -8.69 30.53 -65.61
CA SER A 6 -9.79 31.09 -66.43
C SER A 6 -10.15 30.10 -67.56
N ASN A 7 -11.41 29.88 -67.84
CA ASN A 7 -12.20 30.53 -68.89
C ASN A 7 -11.82 30.25 -70.35
N LEU A 8 -12.80 29.83 -71.10
CA LEU A 8 -13.37 30.39 -72.35
C LEU A 8 -13.92 29.24 -73.20
N ASP A 9 -15.16 29.08 -73.35
CA ASP A 9 -16.18 29.76 -74.19
C ASP A 9 -15.76 30.08 -75.63
N SER A 10 -16.77 29.79 -76.45
CA SER A 10 -17.10 30.26 -77.85
C SER A 10 -16.31 29.61 -79.01
N ALA A 11 -16.89 29.37 -80.11
CA ALA A 11 -17.96 29.99 -80.81
C ALA A 11 -18.47 29.13 -82.00
N MET A 12 -19.71 29.28 -82.26
CA MET A 12 -20.42 29.05 -83.55
C MET A 12 -19.63 29.42 -84.84
N GLN A 13 -19.89 28.76 -85.98
CA GLN A 13 -20.61 29.35 -87.12
C GLN A 13 -20.62 28.46 -88.36
N TYR A 14 -21.82 28.21 -88.85
CA TYR A 14 -22.34 28.18 -90.22
C TYR A 14 -21.45 27.79 -91.41
N ALA A 15 -22.00 26.85 -92.29
CA ALA A 15 -22.19 27.11 -93.68
C ALA A 15 -23.15 26.10 -94.34
N HIS A 16 -24.07 26.61 -95.17
CA HIS A 16 -25.13 25.99 -95.95
C HIS A 16 -24.63 25.34 -97.20
N GLY A 17 -25.46 24.33 -97.76
CA GLY A 17 -25.58 24.04 -99.17
C GLY A 17 -26.30 22.71 -99.45
N PRO A 18 -27.20 22.63 -100.35
CA PRO A 18 -28.27 21.64 -100.42
C PRO A 18 -27.95 20.47 -101.35
N ASP A 19 -28.30 19.26 -100.92
CA ASP A 19 -28.59 18.19 -101.85
C ASP A 19 -29.72 17.32 -101.29
N THR A 20 -30.82 17.23 -102.05
CA THR A 20 -32.01 16.43 -101.82
C THR A 20 -31.73 14.97 -101.99
N PRO A 21 -32.02 14.07 -101.07
CA PRO A 21 -31.90 12.63 -101.29
C PRO A 21 -33.15 12.08 -102.00
N PRO A 22 -32.99 10.97 -102.73
CA PRO A 22 -34.04 10.36 -103.45
C PRO A 22 -35.15 9.76 -102.58
N VAL A 23 -36.41 9.88 -103.04
CA VAL A 23 -37.60 9.35 -102.38
C VAL A 23 -37.54 7.82 -102.36
N VAL A 24 -37.37 7.20 -101.20
CA VAL A 24 -37.50 5.74 -100.98
C VAL A 24 -38.93 5.45 -100.55
N PRO A 25 -39.60 4.38 -101.11
CA PRO A 25 -40.98 4.03 -100.81
C PRO A 25 -41.21 3.78 -99.31
N ASP A 26 -42.32 4.27 -98.79
CA ASP A 26 -42.70 4.24 -97.40
C ASP A 26 -42.70 2.83 -96.75
N GLU A 27 -42.93 1.78 -97.45
CA GLU A 27 -42.95 0.40 -96.95
C GLU A 27 -41.55 -0.12 -96.51
N LEU A 28 -40.49 0.32 -97.19
CA LEU A 28 -39.12 -0.03 -96.81
C LEU A 28 -38.63 0.71 -95.59
N ARG A 29 -39.08 1.95 -95.39
CA ARG A 29 -38.76 2.76 -94.17
C ARG A 29 -39.36 2.16 -92.91
N TRP A 30 -40.59 1.62 -92.96
CA TRP A 30 -41.26 1.01 -91.82
C TRP A 30 -40.69 -0.36 -91.46
N SER A 31 -40.16 -1.14 -92.41
CA SER A 31 -39.50 -2.40 -92.10
C SER A 31 -38.14 -2.18 -91.43
N GLU A 32 -37.35 -1.23 -91.98
CA GLU A 32 -36.04 -0.87 -91.35
C GLU A 32 -36.19 -0.28 -90.00
N PHE A 33 -37.19 0.56 -89.78
CA PHE A 33 -37.52 1.12 -88.47
C PHE A 33 -37.95 0.04 -87.47
N ARG A 34 -38.78 -0.91 -87.91
CA ARG A 34 -39.15 -2.05 -87.03
C ARG A 34 -37.93 -2.93 -86.66
N TYR A 35 -37.06 -3.25 -87.67
CA TYR A 35 -35.87 -4.02 -87.39
C TYR A 35 -34.88 -3.27 -86.45
N ARG A 36 -34.66 -2.01 -86.68
CA ARG A 36 -33.83 -1.21 -85.80
C ARG A 36 -34.40 -1.08 -84.36
N THR A 37 -35.72 -0.87 -84.24
CA THR A 37 -36.39 -0.79 -82.93
C THR A 37 -36.33 -2.16 -82.24
N LEU A 38 -36.57 -3.27 -82.91
CA LEU A 38 -36.45 -4.62 -82.36
C LEU A 38 -35.01 -4.96 -81.99
N ALA A 39 -34.04 -4.63 -82.83
CA ALA A 39 -32.63 -4.84 -82.56
C ALA A 39 -32.15 -3.96 -81.39
N GLN A 40 -32.59 -2.70 -81.33
CA GLN A 40 -32.32 -1.82 -80.18
C GLN A 40 -32.99 -2.29 -78.88
N THR A 41 -34.23 -2.79 -78.96
CA THR A 41 -34.94 -3.34 -77.83
C THR A 41 -34.31 -4.62 -77.31
N GLN A 42 -33.86 -5.52 -78.21
CA GLN A 42 -33.11 -6.73 -77.86
C GLN A 42 -31.72 -6.39 -77.31
N ALA A 43 -31.02 -5.42 -77.91
CA ALA A 43 -29.72 -4.95 -77.37
C ALA A 43 -29.86 -4.28 -76.04
N VAL A 44 -30.89 -3.46 -75.83
CA VAL A 44 -31.20 -2.82 -74.54
C VAL A 44 -31.62 -3.86 -73.48
N ALA A 45 -32.43 -4.86 -73.85
CA ALA A 45 -32.80 -5.96 -72.99
C ALA A 45 -31.58 -6.83 -72.63
N GLY A 46 -30.69 -7.13 -73.58
CA GLY A 46 -29.44 -7.80 -73.27
C GLY A 46 -28.47 -7.00 -72.40
N VAL A 47 -28.34 -5.68 -72.63
CA VAL A 47 -27.51 -4.80 -71.84
C VAL A 47 -28.11 -4.63 -70.43
N LEU A 48 -29.44 -4.48 -70.29
CA LEU A 48 -30.10 -4.44 -69.02
C LEU A 48 -29.95 -5.76 -68.23
N GLY A 49 -30.05 -6.89 -68.91
CA GLY A 49 -29.80 -8.21 -68.33
C GLY A 49 -28.35 -8.35 -67.83
N SER A 50 -27.37 -7.97 -68.68
CA SER A 50 -25.95 -8.05 -68.32
C SER A 50 -25.57 -7.06 -67.23
N VAL A 51 -26.16 -5.86 -67.20
CA VAL A 51 -25.94 -4.87 -66.09
C VAL A 51 -26.59 -5.36 -64.79
N ALA A 52 -27.77 -5.98 -64.88
CA ALA A 52 -28.40 -6.55 -63.70
C ALA A 52 -27.60 -7.74 -63.14
N GLU A 53 -27.11 -8.65 -64.00
CA GLU A 53 -26.25 -9.76 -63.57
C GLU A 53 -24.92 -9.27 -62.98
N GLU A 54 -24.28 -8.27 -63.58
CA GLU A 54 -23.04 -7.70 -63.08
C GLU A 54 -23.25 -7.00 -61.72
N THR A 55 -24.37 -6.26 -61.56
CA THR A 55 -24.73 -5.61 -60.30
C THR A 55 -24.99 -6.64 -59.21
N VAL A 56 -25.69 -7.73 -59.50
CA VAL A 56 -25.92 -8.83 -58.56
C VAL A 56 -24.57 -9.47 -58.17
N ARG A 57 -23.72 -9.75 -59.16
CA ARG A 57 -22.41 -10.37 -58.95
C ARG A 57 -21.48 -9.48 -58.10
N GLN A 58 -21.46 -8.17 -58.36
CA GLN A 58 -20.72 -7.21 -57.54
C GLN A 58 -21.28 -7.15 -56.09
N SER A 59 -22.60 -7.13 -55.95
CA SER A 59 -23.24 -7.15 -54.64
C SER A 59 -22.92 -8.41 -53.85
N GLU A 60 -22.97 -9.58 -54.50
CA GLU A 60 -22.59 -10.86 -53.91
C GLU A 60 -21.11 -10.89 -53.52
N ALA A 61 -20.23 -10.36 -54.37
CA ALA A 61 -18.79 -10.28 -54.06
C ALA A 61 -18.49 -9.38 -52.87
N ILE A 62 -19.17 -8.23 -52.77
CA ILE A 62 -19.04 -7.30 -51.62
C ILE A 62 -19.58 -7.96 -50.35
N LEU A 63 -20.76 -8.56 -50.40
CA LEU A 63 -21.36 -9.26 -49.27
C LEU A 63 -20.46 -10.40 -48.80
N ARG A 64 -19.90 -11.20 -49.71
CA ARG A 64 -18.95 -12.26 -49.38
C ARG A 64 -17.69 -11.70 -48.74
N ALA A 65 -17.09 -10.64 -49.28
CA ALA A 65 -15.90 -10.02 -48.76
C ALA A 65 -16.15 -9.46 -47.34
N VAL A 66 -17.30 -8.83 -47.09
CA VAL A 66 -17.66 -8.30 -45.75
C VAL A 66 -17.87 -9.44 -44.76
N THR A 67 -18.58 -10.48 -45.13
CA THR A 67 -18.88 -11.59 -44.20
C THR A 67 -17.66 -12.46 -43.93
N GLU A 68 -16.81 -12.75 -44.92
CA GLU A 68 -15.62 -13.59 -44.75
C GLU A 68 -14.51 -12.87 -43.94
N ASN A 69 -14.40 -11.54 -44.02
CA ASN A 69 -13.42 -10.75 -43.28
C ASN A 69 -13.88 -10.36 -41.85
N THR A 70 -15.12 -10.65 -41.49
CA THR A 70 -15.62 -10.41 -40.14
C THR A 70 -15.04 -11.45 -39.16
N PRO A 71 -14.48 -11.05 -38.02
CA PRO A 71 -13.95 -11.98 -37.00
C PRO A 71 -15.05 -12.83 -36.35
N ASP A 72 -16.29 -12.36 -36.39
CA ASP A 72 -17.46 -13.02 -35.81
C ASP A 72 -17.90 -14.21 -36.67
N TRP A 73 -18.49 -15.24 -36.06
CA TRP A 73 -19.24 -16.26 -36.76
C TRP A 73 -20.64 -15.74 -37.06
N LEU A 74 -20.98 -15.65 -38.33
CA LEU A 74 -22.29 -15.22 -38.78
C LEU A 74 -23.09 -16.42 -39.25
N PHE A 75 -24.30 -16.57 -38.73
CA PHE A 75 -25.25 -17.59 -39.13
C PHE A 75 -26.54 -16.93 -39.60
N LEU A 76 -27.14 -17.51 -40.62
CA LEU A 76 -28.53 -17.28 -41.00
C LEU A 76 -29.29 -18.55 -40.66
N LEU A 77 -30.30 -18.45 -39.79
CA LEU A 77 -31.15 -19.55 -39.36
C LEU A 77 -32.56 -19.32 -39.89
N ASP A 78 -33.23 -20.38 -40.32
CA ASP A 78 -34.64 -20.32 -40.71
C ASP A 78 -35.58 -20.27 -39.47
N ASP A 79 -36.89 -20.31 -39.71
CA ASP A 79 -37.94 -20.28 -38.71
C ASP A 79 -38.01 -21.53 -37.81
N VAL A 80 -37.30 -22.60 -38.16
CA VAL A 80 -37.13 -23.82 -37.37
C VAL A 80 -35.70 -23.99 -36.85
N LEU A 81 -34.89 -22.91 -36.92
CA LEU A 81 -33.51 -22.82 -36.44
C LEU A 81 -32.52 -23.73 -37.18
N HIS A 82 -32.79 -24.11 -38.45
CA HIS A 82 -31.80 -24.75 -39.27
C HIS A 82 -30.85 -23.72 -39.90
N VAL A 83 -29.58 -24.09 -40.02
CA VAL A 83 -28.55 -23.22 -40.60
C VAL A 83 -28.71 -23.13 -42.10
N ARG A 84 -28.97 -21.93 -42.64
CA ARG A 84 -29.06 -21.62 -44.05
C ARG A 84 -27.80 -20.99 -44.62
N PHE A 85 -27.02 -20.34 -43.74
CA PHE A 85 -25.73 -19.74 -44.11
C PHE A 85 -24.80 -19.72 -42.92
N MET A 86 -23.51 -19.89 -43.19
CA MET A 86 -22.42 -19.68 -42.24
C MET A 86 -21.23 -19.09 -43.00
N ASN A 87 -20.62 -18.01 -42.46
CA ASN A 87 -19.54 -17.30 -43.16
C ASN A 87 -18.18 -18.02 -43.09
N ARG A 88 -17.92 -18.78 -42.06
CA ARG A 88 -16.63 -19.44 -41.83
C ARG A 88 -16.79 -20.69 -40.96
N PRO A 89 -15.83 -21.62 -40.95
CA PRO A 89 -15.88 -22.83 -40.14
C PRO A 89 -16.06 -22.52 -38.63
N PHE A 90 -16.89 -23.33 -37.95
CA PHE A 90 -17.13 -23.25 -36.52
C PHE A 90 -16.51 -24.49 -35.85
N GLY A 91 -15.25 -24.34 -35.38
CA GLY A 91 -14.47 -25.46 -34.87
C GLY A 91 -14.12 -26.48 -35.95
N PRO A 92 -14.39 -27.78 -35.70
CA PRO A 92 -14.15 -28.84 -36.69
C PRO A 92 -15.20 -28.84 -37.83
N ASN A 93 -16.31 -28.10 -37.65
CA ASN A 93 -17.43 -28.13 -38.57
C ASN A 93 -17.21 -27.14 -39.74
N ARG A 94 -17.22 -27.67 -40.96
CA ARG A 94 -17.20 -26.85 -42.19
C ARG A 94 -18.60 -26.36 -42.51
N PRO A 95 -18.76 -25.27 -43.30
CA PRO A 95 -20.07 -24.82 -43.72
C PRO A 95 -20.93 -25.92 -44.35
N GLU A 96 -20.33 -26.80 -45.14
CA GLU A 96 -20.99 -27.92 -45.85
C GLU A 96 -21.58 -28.95 -44.88
N ASP A 97 -20.96 -29.14 -43.68
CA ASP A 97 -21.40 -30.12 -42.68
C ASP A 97 -22.53 -29.58 -41.81
N VAL A 98 -22.74 -28.26 -41.80
CA VAL A 98 -23.64 -27.53 -40.87
C VAL A 98 -24.91 -27.07 -41.61
N LEU A 99 -24.83 -26.77 -42.91
CA LEU A 99 -25.96 -26.32 -43.72
C LEU A 99 -27.12 -27.30 -43.70
N GLY A 100 -28.33 -26.81 -43.43
CA GLY A 100 -29.56 -27.59 -43.38
C GLY A 100 -29.77 -28.36 -42.05
N ARG A 101 -28.83 -28.34 -41.12
CA ARG A 101 -28.96 -28.98 -39.81
C ARG A 101 -29.41 -27.99 -38.74
N ALA A 102 -29.99 -28.52 -37.66
CA ALA A 102 -30.40 -27.70 -36.55
C ALA A 102 -29.18 -27.03 -35.88
N PHE A 103 -29.20 -25.71 -35.72
CA PHE A 103 -28.11 -24.94 -35.10
C PHE A 103 -27.77 -25.45 -33.69
N LEU A 104 -28.79 -25.85 -32.93
CA LEU A 104 -28.63 -26.34 -31.54
C LEU A 104 -27.84 -27.65 -31.46
N ASP A 105 -27.71 -28.43 -32.55
CA ASP A 105 -26.89 -29.65 -32.55
C ASP A 105 -25.40 -29.35 -32.32
N PHE A 106 -24.97 -28.16 -32.72
CA PHE A 106 -23.58 -27.68 -32.60
C PHE A 106 -23.31 -26.94 -31.29
N VAL A 107 -24.30 -26.85 -30.42
CA VAL A 107 -24.22 -26.14 -29.13
C VAL A 107 -24.10 -27.15 -28.00
N PRO A 108 -23.20 -26.93 -27.01
CA PRO A 108 -23.08 -27.79 -25.82
C PRO A 108 -24.41 -27.95 -25.06
N GLN A 109 -24.72 -29.16 -24.60
CA GLN A 109 -26.02 -29.51 -23.98
C GLN A 109 -26.40 -28.57 -22.82
N GLY A 110 -25.42 -28.15 -22.01
CA GLY A 110 -25.67 -27.32 -20.82
C GLY A 110 -26.21 -25.92 -21.11
N VAL A 111 -26.03 -25.39 -22.32
CA VAL A 111 -26.48 -24.04 -22.71
C VAL A 111 -27.61 -24.04 -23.74
N ARG A 112 -27.98 -25.23 -24.27
CA ARG A 112 -29.04 -25.34 -25.27
C ARG A 112 -30.39 -24.77 -24.85
N PRO A 113 -30.92 -25.08 -23.63
CA PRO A 113 -32.24 -24.57 -23.23
C PRO A 113 -32.30 -23.04 -23.22
N SER A 114 -31.27 -22.38 -22.72
CA SER A 114 -31.20 -20.90 -22.65
C SER A 114 -31.11 -20.26 -24.03
N LEU A 115 -30.38 -20.89 -24.96
CA LEU A 115 -30.30 -20.41 -26.33
C LEU A 115 -31.60 -20.63 -27.08
N GLU A 116 -32.20 -21.79 -26.96
CA GLU A 116 -33.45 -22.15 -27.63
C GLU A 116 -34.57 -21.19 -27.22
N GLU A 117 -34.74 -20.93 -25.92
CA GLU A 117 -35.75 -19.99 -25.38
C GLU A 117 -35.59 -18.59 -26.02
N ILE A 118 -34.38 -18.06 -26.05
CA ILE A 118 -34.13 -16.72 -26.58
C ILE A 118 -34.33 -16.65 -28.09
N TYR A 119 -33.91 -17.69 -28.84
CA TYR A 119 -34.07 -17.74 -30.27
C TYR A 119 -35.55 -17.87 -30.67
N GLN A 120 -36.30 -18.75 -30.00
CA GLN A 120 -37.76 -18.88 -30.19
C GLN A 120 -38.49 -17.57 -29.83
N LYS A 121 -38.08 -16.88 -28.75
CA LYS A 121 -38.65 -15.57 -28.39
C LYS A 121 -38.35 -14.53 -29.46
N ALA A 122 -37.15 -14.50 -30.04
CA ALA A 122 -36.79 -13.57 -31.10
C ALA A 122 -37.59 -13.85 -32.40
N LEU A 123 -37.82 -15.14 -32.75
CA LEU A 123 -38.67 -15.55 -33.85
C LEU A 123 -40.12 -15.12 -33.66
N ALA A 124 -40.66 -15.32 -32.47
CA ALA A 124 -42.08 -15.03 -32.19
C ALA A 124 -42.35 -13.52 -32.07
N SER A 125 -41.43 -12.74 -31.48
CA SER A 125 -41.66 -11.32 -31.21
C SER A 125 -41.14 -10.39 -32.30
N GLY A 126 -40.19 -10.83 -33.13
CA GLY A 126 -39.48 -9.96 -34.06
C GLY A 126 -38.57 -8.93 -33.38
N ILE A 127 -38.26 -9.12 -32.12
CA ILE A 127 -37.41 -8.19 -31.33
C ILE A 127 -35.99 -8.75 -31.29
N PRO A 128 -34.96 -7.91 -31.60
CA PRO A 128 -33.56 -8.31 -31.44
C PRO A 128 -33.24 -8.75 -30.02
N ALA A 129 -32.37 -9.75 -29.86
CA ALA A 129 -31.91 -10.25 -28.57
C ALA A 129 -30.39 -10.32 -28.52
N ARG A 130 -29.84 -10.23 -27.30
CA ARG A 130 -28.42 -10.39 -27.01
C ARG A 130 -28.24 -11.29 -25.81
N LEU A 131 -27.32 -12.22 -25.90
CA LEU A 131 -27.02 -13.17 -24.84
C LEU A 131 -25.51 -13.39 -24.76
N GLU A 132 -24.97 -13.35 -23.55
CA GLU A 132 -23.60 -13.77 -23.28
C GLU A 132 -23.61 -15.14 -22.60
N LEU A 133 -22.75 -16.05 -23.06
CA LEU A 133 -22.65 -17.41 -22.56
C LEU A 133 -21.20 -17.76 -22.27
N HIS A 134 -20.98 -18.42 -21.15
CA HIS A 134 -19.74 -19.12 -20.87
C HIS A 134 -19.87 -20.57 -21.33
N LYS A 135 -19.11 -20.96 -22.33
CA LYS A 135 -19.17 -22.31 -22.93
C LYS A 135 -17.83 -22.68 -23.55
N PRO A 136 -17.57 -23.95 -23.84
CA PRO A 136 -16.45 -24.32 -24.70
C PRO A 136 -16.55 -23.65 -26.06
N GLY A 137 -15.44 -23.11 -26.52
CA GLY A 137 -15.30 -22.57 -27.87
C GLY A 137 -15.21 -23.65 -28.93
N PRO A 138 -15.07 -23.25 -30.20
CA PRO A 138 -14.93 -24.18 -31.30
C PRO A 138 -13.72 -25.12 -31.18
N ASP A 139 -12.68 -24.70 -30.47
CA ASP A 139 -11.45 -25.45 -30.17
C ASP A 139 -11.54 -26.30 -28.89
N GLY A 140 -12.69 -26.29 -28.21
CA GLY A 140 -12.91 -26.95 -26.91
C GLY A 140 -12.42 -26.17 -25.70
N THR A 141 -11.75 -25.00 -25.86
CA THR A 141 -11.32 -24.18 -24.74
C THR A 141 -12.50 -23.42 -24.12
N PRO A 142 -12.58 -23.30 -22.77
CA PRO A 142 -13.62 -22.49 -22.14
C PRO A 142 -13.48 -21.02 -22.51
N GLY A 143 -14.57 -20.43 -22.99
CA GLY A 143 -14.60 -19.04 -23.44
C GLY A 143 -15.94 -18.37 -23.16
N ASN A 144 -15.96 -17.04 -23.34
CA ASN A 144 -17.17 -16.23 -23.25
C ASN A 144 -17.57 -15.80 -24.65
N PHE A 145 -18.80 -16.13 -25.02
CA PHE A 145 -19.33 -15.87 -26.36
C PHE A 145 -20.56 -14.99 -26.26
N GLU A 146 -20.57 -13.92 -27.03
CA GLU A 146 -21.73 -13.04 -27.18
C GLU A 146 -22.51 -13.45 -28.44
N HIS A 147 -23.79 -13.77 -28.25
CA HIS A 147 -24.73 -14.01 -29.34
C HIS A 147 -25.58 -12.77 -29.55
N ARG A 148 -25.54 -12.17 -30.73
CA ARG A 148 -26.43 -11.10 -31.18
C ARG A 148 -27.39 -11.69 -32.18
N ILE A 149 -28.68 -11.66 -31.88
CA ILE A 149 -29.75 -12.29 -32.62
C ILE A 149 -30.61 -11.19 -33.21
N MET A 150 -30.67 -11.15 -34.54
CA MET A 150 -31.41 -10.13 -35.29
C MET A 150 -32.45 -10.82 -36.18
N PRO A 151 -33.77 -10.60 -35.93
CA PRO A 151 -34.82 -11.14 -36.78
C PRO A 151 -34.80 -10.53 -38.21
N VAL A 152 -34.92 -11.37 -39.20
CA VAL A 152 -35.13 -10.96 -40.59
C VAL A 152 -36.63 -10.99 -40.87
N ILE A 153 -37.21 -9.81 -41.10
CA ILE A 153 -38.66 -9.63 -41.29
C ILE A 153 -38.97 -9.38 -42.75
N GLU A 154 -39.80 -10.22 -43.32
CA GLU A 154 -40.34 -10.05 -44.69
C GLU A 154 -41.86 -9.98 -44.63
N SER A 155 -42.43 -8.95 -45.21
CA SER A 155 -43.92 -8.72 -45.25
C SER A 155 -44.59 -8.81 -43.86
N GLY A 156 -43.89 -8.34 -42.79
CA GLY A 156 -44.43 -8.34 -41.42
C GLY A 156 -44.31 -9.67 -40.66
N VAL A 157 -43.67 -10.68 -41.25
CA VAL A 157 -43.42 -12.00 -40.64
C VAL A 157 -41.93 -12.24 -40.50
N VAL A 158 -41.50 -12.76 -39.37
CA VAL A 158 -40.11 -13.18 -39.17
C VAL A 158 -39.87 -14.47 -39.99
N ARG A 159 -38.96 -14.41 -40.96
CA ARG A 159 -38.62 -15.52 -41.84
C ARG A 159 -37.32 -16.21 -41.47
N ALA A 160 -36.45 -15.48 -40.77
CA ALA A 160 -35.12 -16.00 -40.43
C ALA A 160 -34.55 -15.20 -39.24
N LEU A 161 -33.48 -15.73 -38.62
CA LEU A 161 -32.65 -15.03 -37.67
C LEU A 161 -31.24 -14.89 -38.24
N THR A 162 -30.68 -13.70 -38.20
CA THR A 162 -29.23 -13.52 -38.33
C THR A 162 -28.63 -13.57 -36.93
N VAL A 163 -27.65 -14.44 -36.73
CA VAL A 163 -26.95 -14.62 -35.48
C VAL A 163 -25.47 -14.34 -35.68
N ALA A 164 -24.96 -13.33 -34.94
CA ALA A 164 -23.52 -13.09 -34.85
C ALA A 164 -23.00 -13.61 -33.50
N VAL A 165 -21.99 -14.48 -33.57
CA VAL A 165 -21.33 -15.04 -32.39
C VAL A 165 -19.92 -14.45 -32.31
N THR A 166 -19.68 -13.64 -31.31
CA THR A 166 -18.40 -12.95 -31.05
C THR A 166 -17.70 -13.61 -29.88
N ASP A 167 -16.43 -13.96 -30.01
CA ASP A 167 -15.59 -14.34 -28.86
C ASP A 167 -15.19 -13.07 -28.08
N VAL A 168 -15.66 -12.97 -26.84
CA VAL A 168 -15.39 -11.84 -25.92
C VAL A 168 -14.51 -12.26 -24.76
N THR A 169 -13.83 -13.41 -24.87
CA THR A 169 -13.06 -14.02 -23.78
C THR A 169 -11.93 -13.11 -23.31
N GLU A 170 -11.12 -12.59 -24.21
CA GLU A 170 -10.01 -11.70 -23.86
C GLU A 170 -10.52 -10.40 -23.23
N ARG A 171 -11.56 -9.80 -23.78
CA ARG A 171 -12.18 -8.60 -23.22
C ARG A 171 -12.68 -8.85 -21.80
N LYS A 172 -13.39 -9.97 -21.58
CA LYS A 172 -13.91 -10.35 -20.24
C LYS A 172 -12.79 -10.68 -19.25
N ARG A 173 -11.72 -11.31 -19.69
CA ARG A 173 -10.54 -11.56 -18.84
C ARG A 173 -9.91 -10.24 -18.40
N ALA A 174 -9.67 -9.32 -19.33
CA ALA A 174 -9.11 -8.01 -19.00
C ALA A 174 -10.02 -7.19 -18.06
N GLU A 175 -11.35 -7.19 -18.33
CA GLU A 175 -12.33 -6.53 -17.44
C GLU A 175 -12.33 -7.14 -16.02
N ASN A 176 -12.29 -8.47 -15.92
CA ASN A 176 -12.28 -9.17 -14.62
C ASN A 176 -10.95 -8.95 -13.88
N GLU A 177 -9.83 -8.95 -14.59
CA GLU A 177 -8.52 -8.65 -13.99
C GLU A 177 -8.47 -7.24 -13.42
N LEU A 178 -8.89 -6.24 -14.21
CA LEU A 178 -8.98 -4.87 -13.75
C LEU A 178 -9.92 -4.74 -12.54
N ARG A 179 -11.09 -5.38 -12.59
CA ARG A 179 -12.05 -5.39 -11.49
C ARG A 179 -11.47 -6.02 -10.23
N THR A 180 -10.68 -7.09 -10.39
CA THR A 180 -9.99 -7.76 -9.28
C THR A 180 -8.95 -6.84 -8.67
N GLN A 181 -8.13 -6.14 -9.47
CA GLN A 181 -7.14 -5.18 -9.00
C GLN A 181 -7.78 -4.03 -8.22
N VAL A 182 -8.88 -3.46 -8.74
CA VAL A 182 -9.64 -2.42 -8.04
C VAL A 182 -10.15 -2.96 -6.69
N ARG A 183 -10.73 -4.16 -6.68
CA ARG A 183 -11.28 -4.75 -5.45
C ARG A 183 -10.20 -5.05 -4.39
N ILE A 184 -9.01 -5.44 -4.83
CA ILE A 184 -7.86 -5.60 -3.91
C ILE A 184 -7.56 -4.25 -3.24
N LEU A 185 -7.43 -3.17 -4.00
CA LEU A 185 -7.17 -1.83 -3.44
C LEU A 185 -8.29 -1.35 -2.50
N GLU A 186 -9.55 -1.66 -2.82
CA GLU A 186 -10.71 -1.30 -1.98
C GLU A 186 -10.76 -2.06 -0.65
N THR A 187 -10.28 -3.30 -0.62
CA THR A 187 -10.34 -4.19 0.56
C THR A 187 -9.09 -4.18 1.41
N MET A 188 -8.01 -3.52 0.95
CA MET A 188 -6.79 -3.36 1.75
C MET A 188 -7.08 -2.65 3.07
N GLN A 189 -6.44 -3.11 4.14
CA GLN A 189 -6.54 -2.48 5.47
C GLN A 189 -5.61 -1.28 5.59
N GLU A 190 -4.58 -1.21 4.76
CA GLU A 190 -3.68 -0.07 4.68
C GLU A 190 -4.28 1.04 3.80
N GLY A 191 -4.00 2.28 4.20
CA GLY A 191 -4.30 3.45 3.38
C GLY A 191 -3.29 3.55 2.24
N VAL A 192 -3.79 3.63 1.00
CA VAL A 192 -2.96 3.78 -0.20
C VAL A 192 -3.23 5.13 -0.83
N VAL A 193 -2.17 5.87 -1.15
CA VAL A 193 -2.24 7.15 -1.85
C VAL A 193 -1.16 7.25 -2.92
N LEU A 194 -1.54 7.74 -4.09
CA LEU A 194 -0.64 8.09 -5.19
C LEU A 194 -0.52 9.62 -5.26
N ILE A 195 0.72 10.12 -5.27
CA ILE A 195 1.03 11.54 -5.15
C ILE A 195 1.87 11.98 -6.33
N ASP A 196 1.55 13.14 -6.90
CA ASP A 196 2.39 13.86 -7.86
C ASP A 196 3.57 14.49 -7.10
N PRO A 197 4.83 14.12 -7.39
CA PRO A 197 6.00 14.60 -6.64
C PRO A 197 6.31 16.09 -6.84
N ILE A 198 5.80 16.70 -7.93
CA ILE A 198 6.08 18.10 -8.27
C ILE A 198 5.10 19.03 -7.53
N HIS A 199 3.81 18.71 -7.57
CA HIS A 199 2.75 19.55 -7.01
C HIS A 199 2.26 19.07 -5.66
N HIS A 200 2.76 17.92 -5.16
CA HIS A 200 2.29 17.24 -3.96
C HIS A 200 0.77 16.95 -4.00
N ALA A 201 0.21 16.84 -5.20
CA ALA A 201 -1.22 16.62 -5.41
C ALA A 201 -1.57 15.14 -5.34
N ILE A 202 -2.66 14.84 -4.67
CA ILE A 202 -3.21 13.48 -4.57
C ILE A 202 -3.85 13.10 -5.90
N ARG A 203 -3.36 12.01 -6.52
CA ARG A 203 -3.86 11.46 -7.79
C ARG A 203 -4.82 10.29 -7.60
N LEU A 204 -4.62 9.51 -6.55
CA LEU A 204 -5.45 8.36 -6.23
C LEU A 204 -5.41 8.11 -4.72
N THR A 205 -6.54 7.70 -4.16
CA THR A 205 -6.65 7.15 -2.81
C THR A 205 -7.49 5.87 -2.86
N ASN A 206 -7.26 4.97 -1.89
CA ASN A 206 -8.20 3.89 -1.64
C ASN A 206 -9.20 4.28 -0.52
N PRO A 207 -10.35 3.58 -0.39
CA PRO A 207 -11.34 3.90 0.63
C PRO A 207 -10.80 3.85 2.07
N THR A 208 -9.77 3.05 2.33
CA THR A 208 -9.14 2.96 3.65
C THR A 208 -8.35 4.23 3.97
N PHE A 209 -7.61 4.78 3.02
CA PHE A 209 -6.94 6.07 3.18
C PHE A 209 -7.95 7.19 3.50
N ASP A 210 -9.03 7.27 2.71
CA ASP A 210 -10.05 8.30 2.91
C ASP A 210 -10.70 8.19 4.29
N ARG A 211 -11.08 6.97 4.73
CA ARG A 211 -11.62 6.71 6.08
C ARG A 211 -10.60 7.03 7.19
N MET A 212 -9.34 6.66 6.99
CA MET A 212 -8.26 6.91 7.96
C MET A 212 -8.10 8.40 8.26
N PHE A 213 -8.25 9.25 7.25
CA PHE A 213 -8.17 10.69 7.38
C PHE A 213 -9.52 11.39 7.62
N GLY A 214 -10.64 10.65 7.59
CA GLY A 214 -11.99 11.17 7.86
C GLY A 214 -12.59 11.97 6.69
N TYR A 215 -12.22 11.66 5.46
CA TYR A 215 -12.77 12.27 4.25
C TYR A 215 -13.69 11.31 3.51
N ALA A 216 -14.61 11.87 2.72
CA ALA A 216 -15.41 11.08 1.80
C ALA A 216 -14.55 10.58 0.62
N THR A 217 -14.95 9.45 0.04
CA THR A 217 -14.29 8.89 -1.14
C THR A 217 -14.19 9.94 -2.25
N THR A 218 -13.01 10.08 -2.82
CA THR A 218 -12.65 11.05 -3.86
C THR A 218 -12.56 12.53 -3.44
N GLU A 219 -12.91 12.88 -2.21
CA GLU A 219 -12.86 14.29 -1.74
C GLU A 219 -11.42 14.85 -1.72
N LEU A 220 -10.44 13.99 -1.56
CA LEU A 220 -9.02 14.34 -1.50
C LEU A 220 -8.35 14.46 -2.88
N LEU A 221 -8.98 13.98 -3.95
CA LEU A 221 -8.37 14.00 -5.28
C LEU A 221 -8.06 15.43 -5.75
N GLY A 222 -6.85 15.63 -6.25
CA GLY A 222 -6.35 16.92 -6.70
C GLY A 222 -5.92 17.89 -5.60
N ARG A 223 -6.19 17.57 -4.32
CA ARG A 223 -5.73 18.39 -3.18
C ARG A 223 -4.26 18.10 -2.85
N SER A 224 -3.61 19.06 -2.19
CA SER A 224 -2.26 18.82 -1.65
C SER A 224 -2.30 17.84 -0.48
N ILE A 225 -1.34 16.91 -0.43
CA ILE A 225 -1.16 15.96 0.67
C ILE A 225 -0.60 16.63 1.95
N GLU A 226 0.04 17.80 1.82
CA GLU A 226 0.77 18.45 2.92
C GLU A 226 -0.07 18.74 4.17
N PRO A 227 -1.34 19.21 4.08
CA PRO A 227 -2.16 19.48 5.27
C PRO A 227 -2.47 18.24 6.09
N LEU A 228 -2.47 17.05 5.49
CA LEU A 228 -2.75 15.79 6.18
C LEU A 228 -1.58 15.32 7.04
N PHE A 229 -0.37 15.79 6.75
CA PHE A 229 0.85 15.41 7.44
C PHE A 229 1.32 16.55 8.36
N SER A 230 1.01 16.43 9.64
CA SER A 230 1.51 17.34 10.69
C SER A 230 2.99 17.06 11.00
N MET A 231 3.85 17.17 9.98
CA MET A 231 5.26 16.85 10.15
C MET A 231 6.05 18.01 10.74
N LEU A 232 6.71 17.77 11.89
CA LEU A 232 7.81 18.59 12.37
C LEU A 232 8.94 18.61 11.31
N THR A 233 9.70 19.69 11.23
CA THR A 233 10.81 19.87 10.27
C THR A 233 11.81 18.69 10.29
N VAL A 234 12.04 18.10 11.46
CA VAL A 234 12.91 16.92 11.63
C VAL A 234 12.33 15.68 10.96
N GLN A 235 11.03 15.45 11.06
CA GLN A 235 10.35 14.29 10.44
C GLN A 235 10.31 14.44 8.92
N ARG A 236 10.09 15.66 8.38
CA ARG A 236 10.21 15.95 6.94
C ARG A 236 11.61 15.64 6.41
N ARG A 237 12.68 15.98 7.16
CA ARG A 237 14.05 15.64 6.78
C ARG A 237 14.32 14.14 6.83
N ARG A 238 13.77 13.42 7.82
CA ARG A 238 13.88 11.95 7.91
C ARG A 238 13.18 11.25 6.74
N LEU A 239 11.97 11.68 6.40
CA LEU A 239 11.24 11.15 5.24
C LEU A 239 11.99 11.42 3.93
N ALA A 240 12.46 12.65 3.72
CA ALA A 240 13.25 13.02 2.54
C ALA A 240 14.59 12.26 2.45
N ARG A 241 15.17 11.87 3.59
CA ARG A 241 16.38 11.03 3.63
C ARG A 241 16.03 9.59 3.31
N ALA A 242 14.99 9.03 3.94
CA ALA A 242 14.52 7.67 3.68
C ALA A 242 14.13 7.46 2.21
N LEU A 243 13.48 8.44 1.59
CA LEU A 243 13.16 8.42 0.16
C LEU A 243 14.41 8.41 -0.72
N ARG A 244 15.44 9.21 -0.38
CA ARG A 244 16.70 9.26 -1.14
C ARG A 244 17.56 8.02 -0.95
N ASP A 245 17.59 7.47 0.25
CA ASP A 245 18.40 6.29 0.58
C ASP A 245 17.71 5.01 0.08
N GLY A 246 16.38 4.90 0.20
CA GLY A 246 15.58 3.79 -0.32
C GLY A 246 15.65 3.64 -1.84
N THR A 247 15.75 4.75 -2.58
CA THR A 247 15.96 4.72 -4.04
C THR A 247 17.34 4.18 -4.43
N LYS A 248 18.34 4.24 -3.55
CA LYS A 248 19.70 3.75 -3.81
C LYS A 248 19.93 2.31 -3.39
N THR A 249 19.30 1.88 -2.29
CA THR A 249 19.54 0.55 -1.69
C THR A 249 18.45 -0.46 -2.01
N GLY A 250 17.30 -0.03 -2.52
CA GLY A 250 16.11 -0.88 -2.70
C GLY A 250 15.47 -1.32 -1.38
N GLU A 251 15.97 -0.85 -0.25
CA GLU A 251 15.47 -1.19 1.08
C GLU A 251 14.43 -0.15 1.54
N ILE A 252 13.19 -0.59 1.68
CA ILE A 252 12.07 0.27 2.05
C ILE A 252 11.92 0.25 3.57
N VAL A 253 12.36 1.32 4.24
CA VAL A 253 12.21 1.48 5.69
C VAL A 253 10.95 2.28 5.98
N PRO A 254 9.98 1.74 6.76
CA PRO A 254 8.81 2.51 7.14
C PRO A 254 9.19 3.68 8.06
N VAL A 255 8.66 4.86 7.75
CA VAL A 255 8.82 6.07 8.55
C VAL A 255 7.53 6.32 9.33
N GLU A 256 7.64 6.46 10.64
CA GLU A 256 6.52 6.79 11.51
C GLU A 256 6.42 8.30 11.71
N PHE A 257 5.21 8.86 11.61
CA PHE A 257 4.95 10.28 11.84
C PHE A 257 3.49 10.53 12.26
N GLU A 258 3.25 11.68 12.87
CA GLU A 258 1.90 12.10 13.22
C GLU A 258 1.15 12.66 12.03
N CYS A 259 -0.10 12.24 11.90
CA CYS A 259 -1.07 12.73 10.94
C CYS A 259 -2.24 13.40 11.67
N ALA A 260 -2.93 14.30 10.95
CA ALA A 260 -4.16 14.92 11.43
C ALA A 260 -5.35 14.45 10.59
N ARG A 261 -6.43 14.02 11.27
CA ARG A 261 -7.71 13.75 10.62
C ARG A 261 -8.47 15.04 10.36
N ARG A 262 -9.51 14.99 9.56
CA ARG A 262 -10.38 16.13 9.27
C ARG A 262 -10.98 16.79 10.53
N ASP A 263 -11.30 16.01 11.54
CA ASP A 263 -11.85 16.47 12.82
C ASP A 263 -10.82 17.08 13.78
N GLY A 264 -9.54 17.13 13.35
CA GLY A 264 -8.44 17.62 14.16
C GLY A 264 -7.82 16.57 15.09
N THR A 265 -8.37 15.36 15.19
CA THR A 265 -7.75 14.27 15.95
C THR A 265 -6.44 13.84 15.30
N ARG A 266 -5.47 13.46 16.13
CA ARG A 266 -4.15 13.02 15.67
C ARG A 266 -4.00 11.52 15.80
N PHE A 267 -3.26 10.94 14.87
CA PHE A 267 -2.91 9.53 14.88
C PHE A 267 -1.49 9.33 14.37
N VAL A 268 -0.87 8.21 14.72
CA VAL A 268 0.47 7.86 14.25
C VAL A 268 0.35 6.91 13.07
N ALA A 269 0.87 7.35 11.92
CA ALA A 269 0.96 6.50 10.73
C ALA A 269 2.38 5.95 10.56
N ALA A 270 2.48 4.67 10.28
CA ALA A 270 3.67 4.06 9.69
C ALA A 270 3.51 4.09 8.17
N CYS A 271 4.41 4.77 7.48
CA CYS A 271 4.32 5.01 6.05
C CYS A 271 5.52 4.43 5.32
N VAL A 272 5.25 3.77 4.21
CA VAL A 272 6.23 3.34 3.21
C VAL A 272 5.97 4.12 1.95
N VAL A 273 6.99 4.75 1.37
CA VAL A 273 6.87 5.49 0.12
C VAL A 273 7.80 4.89 -0.93
N THR A 274 7.23 4.59 -2.09
CA THR A 274 7.95 4.00 -3.23
C THR A 274 7.76 4.88 -4.47
N PRO A 275 8.83 5.25 -5.18
CA PRO A 275 8.71 5.91 -6.46
C PRO A 275 8.14 4.94 -7.50
N LEU A 276 7.22 5.43 -8.34
CA LEU A 276 6.54 4.67 -9.38
C LEU A 276 6.44 5.50 -10.65
N THR A 277 6.80 4.92 -11.80
CA THR A 277 6.66 5.58 -13.10
C THR A 277 5.39 5.07 -13.79
N ILE A 278 4.44 5.98 -14.07
CA ILE A 278 3.20 5.69 -14.79
C ILE A 278 3.15 6.57 -16.04
N ASN A 279 3.03 5.96 -17.21
CA ASN A 279 2.99 6.65 -18.51
C ASN A 279 4.15 7.65 -18.73
N GLY A 280 5.35 7.33 -18.22
CA GLY A 280 6.53 8.18 -18.33
C GLY A 280 6.63 9.31 -17.29
N PHE A 281 5.67 9.45 -16.39
CA PHE A 281 5.68 10.42 -15.30
C PHE A 281 5.99 9.76 -13.96
N GLU A 282 6.86 10.40 -13.17
CA GLU A 282 7.16 9.95 -11.81
C GLU A 282 6.00 10.26 -10.87
N HIS A 283 5.71 9.32 -9.97
CA HIS A 283 4.73 9.41 -8.90
C HIS A 283 5.32 8.81 -7.63
N TRP A 284 4.79 9.18 -6.49
CA TRP A 284 5.06 8.52 -5.23
C TRP A 284 3.85 7.70 -4.79
N LEU A 285 4.04 6.41 -4.65
CA LEU A 285 3.06 5.53 -4.03
C LEU A 285 3.38 5.44 -2.54
N ALA A 286 2.47 5.93 -1.70
CA ALA A 286 2.57 5.81 -0.26
C ALA A 286 1.55 4.82 0.29
N VAL A 287 2.03 3.90 1.13
CA VAL A 287 1.20 2.94 1.87
C VAL A 287 1.30 3.27 3.35
N LEU A 288 0.16 3.54 3.98
CA LEU A 288 0.07 3.98 5.37
C LEU A 288 -0.69 2.96 6.21
N ASN A 289 -0.18 2.73 7.42
CA ASN A 289 -0.88 1.96 8.44
C ASN A 289 -1.05 2.81 9.70
N ASP A 290 -2.27 2.88 10.25
CA ASP A 290 -2.52 3.50 11.55
C ASP A 290 -1.98 2.58 12.65
N VAL A 291 -0.94 3.04 13.32
CA VAL A 291 -0.27 2.29 14.40
C VAL A 291 -0.53 2.89 15.79
N THR A 292 -1.53 3.76 15.89
CA THR A 292 -1.83 4.50 17.12
C THR A 292 -2.15 3.57 18.29
N GLU A 293 -3.07 2.64 18.10
CA GLU A 293 -3.46 1.66 19.12
C GLU A 293 -2.26 0.80 19.55
N ARG A 294 -1.50 0.30 18.57
CA ARG A 294 -0.29 -0.48 18.86
C ARG A 294 0.71 0.34 19.69
N LYS A 295 0.92 1.62 19.35
CA LYS A 295 1.80 2.52 20.11
C LYS A 295 1.29 2.84 21.50
N GLN A 296 -0.02 2.97 21.66
CA GLN A 296 -0.64 3.17 22.97
C GLN A 296 -0.44 1.94 23.86
N LEU A 297 -0.72 0.75 23.35
CA LEU A 297 -0.49 -0.51 24.08
C LEU A 297 0.99 -0.71 24.43
N GLU A 298 1.91 -0.43 23.50
CA GLU A 298 3.35 -0.47 23.79
C GLU A 298 3.72 0.47 24.96
N ARG A 299 3.11 1.68 25.02
CA ARG A 299 3.32 2.64 26.12
C ARG A 299 2.75 2.15 27.44
N GLU A 300 1.51 1.64 27.43
CA GLU A 300 0.87 1.10 28.63
C GLU A 300 1.67 -0.05 29.24
N ILE A 301 2.17 -0.97 28.42
CA ILE A 301 3.01 -2.08 28.89
C ILE A 301 4.26 -1.55 29.58
N ILE A 302 4.92 -0.53 29.00
CA ILE A 302 6.11 0.08 29.59
C ILE A 302 5.76 0.77 30.93
N GLU A 303 4.64 1.47 30.99
CA GLU A 303 4.20 2.13 32.23
C GLU A 303 3.85 1.13 33.32
N ILE A 304 3.14 0.06 33.00
CA ILE A 304 2.83 -1.02 33.95
C ILE A 304 4.12 -1.64 34.46
N ALA A 305 5.06 -1.97 33.58
CA ALA A 305 6.35 -2.53 33.97
C ALA A 305 7.15 -1.59 34.89
N ASN A 306 7.12 -0.28 34.61
CA ASN A 306 7.79 0.71 35.43
C ASN A 306 7.16 0.83 36.83
N ARG A 307 5.82 0.88 36.90
CA ARG A 307 5.10 0.92 38.18
C ARG A 307 5.38 -0.32 39.03
N GLU A 308 5.36 -1.48 38.41
CA GLU A 308 5.63 -2.74 39.10
C GLU A 308 7.08 -2.83 39.59
N GLN A 309 8.06 -2.38 38.78
CA GLN A 309 9.44 -2.29 39.25
C GLN A 309 9.61 -1.35 40.45
N GLN A 310 8.93 -0.22 40.42
CA GLN A 310 8.96 0.74 41.53
C GLN A 310 8.30 0.17 42.80
N ARG A 311 7.16 -0.51 42.64
CA ARG A 311 6.48 -1.19 43.74
C ARG A 311 7.38 -2.24 44.39
N ILE A 312 7.99 -3.13 43.59
CA ILE A 312 8.91 -4.16 44.05
C ILE A 312 10.12 -3.53 44.78
N GLY A 313 10.66 -2.42 44.25
CA GLY A 313 11.77 -1.70 44.90
C GLY A 313 11.40 -1.20 46.27
N ASN A 314 10.21 -0.62 46.45
CA ASN A 314 9.71 -0.15 47.73
C ASN A 314 9.43 -1.30 48.69
N ASP A 315 8.78 -2.37 48.23
CA ASP A 315 8.49 -3.58 49.02
C ASP A 315 9.78 -4.24 49.54
N LEU A 316 10.84 -4.29 48.71
CA LEU A 316 12.15 -4.80 49.13
C LEU A 316 12.82 -3.90 50.18
N HIS A 317 12.71 -2.58 50.03
CA HIS A 317 13.30 -1.63 50.98
C HIS A 317 12.57 -1.66 52.31
N ASP A 318 11.24 -1.58 52.31
CA ASP A 318 10.42 -1.40 53.52
C ASP A 318 10.13 -2.72 54.24
N GLY A 319 10.04 -3.85 53.49
CA GLY A 319 9.87 -5.18 54.06
C GLY A 319 11.20 -5.82 54.41
N LEU A 320 11.85 -6.44 53.42
CA LEU A 320 13.04 -7.26 53.62
C LEU A 320 14.21 -6.47 54.23
N GLY A 321 14.41 -5.20 53.84
CA GLY A 321 15.48 -4.35 54.34
C GLY A 321 15.31 -4.00 55.81
N GLN A 322 14.07 -3.77 56.27
CA GLN A 322 13.75 -3.49 57.69
C GLN A 322 13.87 -4.76 58.54
N ASP A 323 13.35 -5.91 58.04
CA ASP A 323 13.43 -7.19 58.76
C ASP A 323 14.90 -7.61 59.00
N LEU A 324 15.73 -7.54 57.97
CA LEU A 324 17.17 -7.86 58.07
C LEU A 324 17.88 -6.89 59.02
N THR A 325 17.49 -5.60 59.06
CA THR A 325 18.04 -4.61 59.99
C THR A 325 17.65 -4.96 61.41
N GLY A 326 16.40 -5.38 61.65
CA GLY A 326 15.93 -5.86 62.96
C GLY A 326 16.72 -7.09 63.44
N ILE A 327 16.93 -8.06 62.57
CA ILE A 327 17.72 -9.27 62.84
C ILE A 327 19.17 -8.87 63.20
N ALA A 328 19.82 -7.97 62.46
CA ALA A 328 21.17 -7.51 62.72
C ALA A 328 21.29 -6.85 64.12
N LEU A 329 20.27 -6.04 64.53
CA LEU A 329 20.23 -5.44 65.84
C LEU A 329 20.08 -6.45 66.97
N MET A 330 19.21 -7.46 66.82
CA MET A 330 19.06 -8.55 67.78
C MET A 330 20.34 -9.38 67.93
N LEU A 331 20.98 -9.73 66.83
CA LEU A 331 22.25 -10.47 66.82
C LEU A 331 23.39 -9.66 67.53
N ARG A 332 23.44 -8.36 67.30
CA ARG A 332 24.41 -7.50 68.03
C ARG A 332 24.19 -7.50 69.57
N GLY A 333 22.91 -7.54 70.03
CA GLY A 333 22.58 -7.72 71.39
C GLY A 333 23.11 -9.03 71.99
N VAL A 334 22.89 -10.15 71.26
CA VAL A 334 23.39 -11.48 71.67
C VAL A 334 24.92 -11.49 71.66
N ALA A 335 25.58 -10.97 70.61
CA ALA A 335 27.04 -10.86 70.58
C ALA A 335 27.63 -10.10 71.78
N ALA A 336 27.01 -8.98 72.17
CA ALA A 336 27.45 -8.22 73.32
C ALA A 336 27.32 -8.99 74.64
N GLN A 337 26.27 -9.82 74.78
CA GLN A 337 26.09 -10.70 75.95
C GLN A 337 27.15 -11.81 75.95
N LEU A 338 27.34 -12.54 74.90
CA LEU A 338 28.34 -13.62 74.77
C LEU A 338 29.78 -13.14 74.95
N ARG A 339 30.06 -11.91 74.58
CA ARG A 339 31.37 -11.28 74.81
C ARG A 339 31.61 -11.02 76.28
N ARG A 340 30.59 -10.64 77.08
CA ARG A 340 30.69 -10.49 78.54
C ARG A 340 30.92 -11.82 79.27
N GLU A 341 30.36 -12.89 78.70
CA GLU A 341 30.46 -14.28 79.19
C GLU A 341 31.73 -15.03 78.72
N THR A 342 32.60 -14.38 77.93
CA THR A 342 33.85 -14.95 77.40
C THR A 342 33.62 -16.25 76.60
N SER A 343 32.44 -16.36 75.93
CA SER A 343 32.05 -17.55 75.24
C SER A 343 32.73 -17.63 73.85
N ALA A 344 33.15 -18.83 73.44
CA ALA A 344 33.73 -19.08 72.12
C ALA A 344 32.69 -18.82 70.99
N ALA A 345 31.40 -18.95 71.28
CA ALA A 345 30.31 -18.70 70.35
C ALA A 345 30.16 -17.22 69.90
N HIS A 346 30.89 -16.28 70.57
CA HIS A 346 30.89 -14.90 70.13
C HIS A 346 31.36 -14.70 68.67
N ARG A 347 32.37 -15.43 68.24
CA ARG A 347 32.89 -15.34 66.89
C ARG A 347 31.89 -15.81 65.84
N ASP A 348 31.20 -16.92 66.13
CA ASP A 348 30.17 -17.45 65.21
C ASP A 348 29.01 -16.45 65.03
N VAL A 349 28.61 -15.75 66.09
CA VAL A 349 27.58 -14.72 66.00
C VAL A 349 28.07 -13.46 65.27
N GLU A 350 29.33 -13.06 65.40
CA GLU A 350 29.93 -11.99 64.61
C GLU A 350 29.97 -12.31 63.12
N ASP A 351 30.28 -13.55 62.75
CA ASP A 351 30.26 -14.02 61.38
C ASP A 351 28.85 -13.98 60.76
N VAL A 352 27.82 -14.38 61.53
CA VAL A 352 26.42 -14.28 61.13
C VAL A 352 25.98 -12.81 60.95
N ILE A 353 26.41 -11.88 61.86
CA ILE A 353 26.16 -10.44 61.70
C ILE A 353 26.78 -9.94 60.37
N GLY A 354 27.98 -10.41 60.02
CA GLY A 354 28.64 -10.11 58.74
C GLY A 354 27.79 -10.54 57.54
N LEU A 355 27.26 -11.77 57.58
CA LEU A 355 26.38 -12.28 56.54
C LEU A 355 25.05 -11.48 56.40
N VAL A 356 24.43 -11.11 57.53
CA VAL A 356 23.20 -10.30 57.54
C VAL A 356 23.48 -8.89 57.02
N ASN A 357 24.58 -8.25 57.39
CA ASN A 357 24.96 -6.95 56.83
C ASN A 357 25.18 -7.02 55.30
N ASN A 358 25.82 -8.07 54.82
CA ASN A 358 25.99 -8.31 53.38
C ASN A 358 24.63 -8.51 52.68
N ALA A 359 23.68 -9.19 53.32
CA ALA A 359 22.32 -9.36 52.80
C ALA A 359 21.54 -8.01 52.78
N ILE A 360 21.69 -7.16 53.81
CA ILE A 360 21.13 -5.81 53.82
C ILE A 360 21.66 -4.97 52.65
N ASP A 361 22.98 -4.97 52.47
CA ASP A 361 23.61 -4.21 51.38
C ASP A 361 23.20 -4.73 49.98
N SER A 362 23.04 -6.03 49.86
CA SER A 362 22.52 -6.66 48.65
C SER A 362 21.06 -6.26 48.35
N THR A 363 20.22 -6.30 49.41
CA THR A 363 18.80 -5.91 49.32
C THR A 363 18.65 -4.42 48.96
N ARG A 364 19.39 -3.55 49.64
CA ARG A 364 19.44 -2.10 49.31
C ARG A 364 19.91 -1.86 47.88
N THR A 365 20.87 -2.63 47.43
CA THR A 365 21.39 -2.54 46.07
C THR A 365 20.37 -2.94 45.05
N LEU A 366 19.60 -4.01 45.29
CA LEU A 366 18.49 -4.44 44.43
C LEU A 366 17.36 -3.41 44.46
N ALA A 367 16.94 -2.94 45.63
CA ALA A 367 15.90 -1.92 45.78
C ALA A 367 16.26 -0.61 45.05
N ARG A 368 17.49 -0.11 45.22
CA ARG A 368 17.99 1.06 44.48
C ARG A 368 18.09 0.80 42.96
N GLY A 369 18.40 -0.43 42.55
CA GLY A 369 18.36 -0.84 41.13
C GLY A 369 16.95 -0.79 40.55
N LEU A 370 15.92 -1.00 41.35
CA LEU A 370 14.50 -0.96 40.97
C LEU A 370 13.86 0.42 41.18
N SER A 371 14.28 1.21 42.20
CA SER A 371 13.82 2.57 42.46
C SER A 371 15.02 3.50 42.80
N PRO A 372 15.68 4.06 41.77
CA PRO A 372 17.03 4.63 41.90
C PRO A 372 17.11 5.99 42.61
N VAL A 373 16.01 6.71 42.80
CA VAL A 373 16.01 8.09 43.32
C VAL A 373 15.11 8.19 44.54
N GLY A 374 15.71 8.15 45.68
CA GLY A 374 15.07 8.52 46.95
C GLY A 374 15.48 9.94 47.31
N GLY A 375 14.56 10.87 47.20
CA GLY A 375 14.33 12.10 47.93
C GLY A 375 15.47 13.09 48.26
N GLY A 376 16.61 13.11 47.53
CA GLY A 376 17.74 14.00 47.86
C GLY A 376 18.21 14.85 46.66
N ARG A 377 18.30 16.17 46.82
CA ARG A 377 18.90 17.10 45.86
C ARG A 377 20.38 16.79 45.67
N GLY A 378 20.80 16.33 44.50
CA GLY A 378 22.21 16.13 44.15
C GLY A 378 22.56 14.70 43.72
N ASP A 379 21.64 13.77 43.75
CA ASP A 379 21.92 12.33 43.70
C ASP A 379 22.04 11.68 42.30
N LEU A 380 21.57 12.33 41.24
CA LEU A 380 21.59 11.68 39.92
C LEU A 380 23.01 11.36 39.42
N ALA A 381 23.92 12.33 39.52
CA ALA A 381 25.31 12.15 39.09
C ALA A 381 26.01 11.09 39.96
N ALA A 382 25.83 11.13 41.29
CA ALA A 382 26.38 10.14 42.22
C ALA A 382 25.78 8.74 41.98
N ALA A 383 24.47 8.68 41.73
CA ALA A 383 23.80 7.41 41.40
C ALA A 383 24.31 6.79 40.09
N ILE A 384 24.51 7.59 39.05
CA ILE A 384 25.06 7.14 37.76
C ILE A 384 26.53 6.74 37.92
N GLN A 385 27.32 7.49 38.66
CA GLN A 385 28.72 7.15 38.98
C GLN A 385 28.81 5.78 39.70
N THR A 386 27.97 5.59 40.73
CA THR A 386 27.89 4.31 41.44
C THR A 386 27.48 3.15 40.55
N LEU A 387 26.51 3.39 39.65
CA LEU A 387 26.08 2.41 38.66
C LEU A 387 27.21 2.03 37.70
N GLY A 388 27.95 3.02 37.19
CA GLY A 388 29.11 2.81 36.33
C GLY A 388 30.22 2.00 37.00
N ALA A 389 30.57 2.35 38.25
CA ALA A 389 31.58 1.61 39.01
C ALA A 389 31.20 0.13 39.20
N ARG A 390 29.95 -0.15 39.57
CA ARG A 390 29.44 -1.53 39.74
C ARG A 390 29.45 -2.34 38.48
N ILE A 391 29.08 -1.74 37.34
CA ILE A 391 29.12 -2.43 36.03
C ILE A 391 30.56 -2.66 35.64
N GLY A 392 31.45 -1.70 35.85
CA GLY A 392 32.88 -1.83 35.58
C GLY A 392 33.50 -2.99 36.36
N GLU A 393 33.24 -3.11 37.66
CA GLU A 393 33.69 -4.20 38.51
C GLU A 393 33.15 -5.57 38.09
N ARG A 394 31.83 -5.62 37.83
CA ARG A 394 31.15 -6.91 37.51
C ARG A 394 31.51 -7.48 36.15
N PHE A 395 31.74 -6.64 35.15
CA PHE A 395 31.96 -7.03 33.76
C PHE A 395 33.39 -6.74 33.27
N SER A 396 34.29 -6.29 34.16
CA SER A 396 35.68 -5.96 33.86
C SER A 396 35.84 -4.89 32.78
N VAL A 397 34.96 -3.86 32.81
CA VAL A 397 34.94 -2.74 31.85
C VAL A 397 35.46 -1.49 32.58
N GLN A 398 36.34 -0.75 31.93
CA GLN A 398 36.79 0.54 32.44
C GLN A 398 35.74 1.64 32.17
N VAL A 399 35.15 2.21 33.23
CA VAL A 399 34.13 3.25 33.11
C VAL A 399 34.69 4.61 33.49
N ALA A 400 34.77 5.53 32.53
CA ALA A 400 35.10 6.93 32.74
C ALA A 400 33.83 7.75 32.92
N PHE A 401 33.76 8.57 33.99
CA PHE A 401 32.62 9.40 34.29
C PHE A 401 33.01 10.87 34.29
N HIS A 402 32.33 11.67 33.44
CA HIS A 402 32.58 13.10 33.28
C HIS A 402 31.31 13.91 33.54
N VAL A 403 31.35 14.83 34.46
CA VAL A 403 30.24 15.71 34.79
C VAL A 403 30.67 17.17 34.57
N ASN A 404 29.87 17.91 33.82
CA ASN A 404 30.09 19.33 33.61
C ASN A 404 28.75 20.07 33.75
N PHE A 405 28.42 20.40 35.02
CA PHE A 405 27.26 21.23 35.34
C PHE A 405 27.75 22.61 35.80
N SER A 406 27.18 23.67 35.25
CA SER A 406 27.50 25.06 35.65
C SER A 406 26.85 25.45 36.97
N GLU A 407 25.79 24.76 37.40
CA GLU A 407 25.05 24.97 38.67
C GLU A 407 24.40 23.66 39.11
N SER A 408 23.88 23.59 40.36
CA SER A 408 23.19 22.40 40.89
C SER A 408 22.00 22.02 39.99
N LEU A 409 22.08 20.85 39.36
CA LEU A 409 21.04 20.30 38.49
C LEU A 409 19.74 20.11 39.29
N ARG A 410 18.66 20.77 38.86
CA ARG A 410 17.33 20.63 39.43
C ARG A 410 16.46 19.84 38.48
N LEU A 411 16.35 18.54 38.71
CA LEU A 411 15.39 17.68 38.02
C LEU A 411 14.31 17.23 38.97
N SER A 412 13.09 17.01 38.48
CA SER A 412 12.07 16.29 39.25
C SER A 412 12.53 14.85 39.52
N GLU A 413 12.03 14.22 40.57
CA GLU A 413 12.37 12.82 40.87
C GLU A 413 12.05 11.88 39.69
N THR A 414 10.94 12.12 39.02
CA THR A 414 10.52 11.36 37.82
C THR A 414 11.49 11.57 36.66
N ALA A 415 11.92 12.81 36.41
CA ALA A 415 12.88 13.10 35.36
C ALA A 415 14.25 12.44 35.64
N ALA A 416 14.74 12.58 36.88
CA ALA A 416 15.98 11.94 37.31
C ALA A 416 15.92 10.40 37.18
N ALA A 417 14.77 9.79 37.53
CA ALA A 417 14.55 8.36 37.36
C ALA A 417 14.60 7.94 35.85
N HIS A 418 13.99 8.72 34.97
CA HIS A 418 14.04 8.42 33.54
C HIS A 418 15.48 8.51 32.98
N VAL A 419 16.23 9.57 33.33
CA VAL A 419 17.64 9.71 32.92
C VAL A 419 18.47 8.52 33.42
N TYR A 420 18.36 8.21 34.71
CA TYR A 420 19.08 7.07 35.32
C TYR A 420 18.78 5.76 34.58
N ARG A 421 17.50 5.50 34.28
CA ARG A 421 17.09 4.28 33.57
C ARG A 421 17.59 4.20 32.14
N ILE A 422 17.66 5.32 31.40
CA ILE A 422 18.27 5.35 30.09
C ILE A 422 19.74 4.97 30.16
N VAL A 423 20.48 5.59 31.09
CA VAL A 423 21.91 5.29 31.32
C VAL A 423 22.11 3.84 31.78
N GLN A 424 21.26 3.32 32.66
CA GLN A 424 21.30 1.94 33.16
C GLN A 424 21.11 0.95 32.01
N GLU A 425 20.12 1.18 31.11
CA GLU A 425 19.86 0.32 29.97
C GLU A 425 21.03 0.38 28.96
N ALA A 426 21.56 1.58 28.71
CA ALA A 426 22.73 1.75 27.85
C ALA A 426 23.94 0.96 28.38
N LEU A 427 24.27 1.08 29.68
CA LEU A 427 25.36 0.33 30.29
C LEU A 427 25.12 -1.18 30.34
N THR A 428 23.85 -1.59 30.52
CA THR A 428 23.49 -3.01 30.49
C THR A 428 23.67 -3.59 29.09
N ASN A 429 23.33 -2.81 28.05
CA ASN A 429 23.56 -3.21 26.66
C ASN A 429 25.06 -3.32 26.35
N VAL A 430 25.87 -2.39 26.82
CA VAL A 430 27.33 -2.50 26.74
C VAL A 430 27.81 -3.80 27.38
N ALA A 431 27.41 -4.06 28.61
CA ALA A 431 27.87 -5.22 29.36
C ALA A 431 27.45 -6.58 28.73
N ARG A 432 26.32 -6.61 28.01
CA ARG A 432 25.76 -7.85 27.44
C ARG A 432 26.09 -8.08 25.96
N HIS A 433 26.33 -7.00 25.22
CA HIS A 433 26.26 -7.06 23.76
C HIS A 433 27.44 -6.42 23.03
N SER A 434 28.28 -5.61 23.72
CA SER A 434 29.28 -4.83 22.98
C SER A 434 30.69 -5.39 23.00
N ASP A 435 31.03 -6.29 23.93
CA ASP A 435 32.40 -6.73 24.18
C ASP A 435 33.40 -5.55 24.40
N ALA A 436 32.86 -4.40 24.87
CA ALA A 436 33.64 -3.20 25.09
C ALA A 436 34.61 -3.34 26.26
N ARG A 437 35.74 -2.66 26.15
CA ARG A 437 36.74 -2.53 27.24
C ARG A 437 36.62 -1.20 27.96
N HIS A 438 36.19 -0.16 27.26
CA HIS A 438 36.07 1.18 27.78
C HIS A 438 34.68 1.76 27.52
N VAL A 439 34.13 2.38 28.52
CA VAL A 439 32.87 3.14 28.46
C VAL A 439 33.08 4.53 29.01
N SER A 440 32.58 5.53 28.30
CA SER A 440 32.58 6.93 28.75
C SER A 440 31.15 7.39 28.97
N ILE A 441 30.87 7.88 30.18
CA ILE A 441 29.59 8.51 30.55
C ILE A 441 29.84 10.01 30.71
N ARG A 442 29.12 10.82 29.95
CA ARG A 442 29.19 12.27 30.01
C ARG A 442 27.83 12.86 30.38
N LEU A 443 27.79 13.74 31.36
CA LEU A 443 26.62 14.54 31.70
C LEU A 443 27.03 16.02 31.67
N SER A 444 26.23 16.84 31.00
CA SER A 444 26.46 18.27 30.90
C SER A 444 25.15 19.04 30.78
N THR A 445 25.15 20.28 31.24
CA THR A 445 24.06 21.23 31.03
C THR A 445 24.52 22.31 30.06
N ARG A 446 23.71 22.59 29.06
CA ARG A 446 23.96 23.61 28.07
C ARG A 446 22.65 24.18 27.55
N ASP A 447 22.57 25.51 27.44
CA ASP A 447 21.42 26.21 26.81
C ASP A 447 20.04 25.84 27.42
N GLY A 448 20.00 25.55 28.74
CA GLY A 448 18.76 25.13 29.44
C GLY A 448 18.38 23.67 29.22
N GLU A 449 19.25 22.88 28.63
CA GLU A 449 19.05 21.45 28.42
C GLU A 449 20.05 20.60 29.17
N LEU A 450 19.62 19.41 29.61
CA LEU A 450 20.50 18.34 30.09
C LEU A 450 20.90 17.50 28.88
N HIS A 451 22.19 17.38 28.68
CA HIS A 451 22.78 16.46 27.69
C HIS A 451 23.48 15.33 28.42
N PHE A 452 23.16 14.11 28.05
CA PHE A 452 23.90 12.95 28.55
C PHE A 452 24.25 12.00 27.41
N GLN A 453 25.42 11.37 27.52
CA GLN A 453 25.98 10.53 26.51
C GLN A 453 26.70 9.33 27.13
N VAL A 454 26.47 8.16 26.57
CA VAL A 454 27.18 6.92 26.90
C VAL A 454 27.83 6.41 25.61
N ASP A 455 29.17 6.32 25.61
CA ASP A 455 29.94 5.81 24.48
C ASP A 455 30.69 4.56 24.91
N ASP A 456 30.69 3.54 24.07
CA ASP A 456 31.49 2.33 24.22
C ASP A 456 32.46 2.15 23.03
N ASP A 457 33.49 1.32 23.23
CA ASP A 457 34.47 0.92 22.21
C ASP A 457 34.23 -0.51 21.69
N GLY A 458 33.00 -1.02 21.81
CA GLY A 458 32.66 -2.38 21.44
C GLY A 458 32.35 -2.60 19.97
N CYS A 459 31.59 -3.66 19.65
CA CYS A 459 31.29 -4.09 18.27
C CYS A 459 30.25 -3.19 17.53
N GLY A 460 29.69 -2.16 18.19
CA GLY A 460 28.71 -1.27 17.58
C GLY A 460 27.32 -1.89 17.38
N LEU A 461 26.48 -1.19 16.63
CA LEU A 461 25.13 -1.64 16.32
C LEU A 461 25.15 -2.62 15.14
N PRO A 462 24.35 -3.71 15.19
CA PRO A 462 24.19 -4.58 14.04
C PRO A 462 23.63 -3.81 12.83
N PRO A 463 24.01 -4.19 11.60
CA PRO A 463 23.46 -3.55 10.39
C PRO A 463 21.92 -3.63 10.37
N LEU A 464 21.26 -2.58 9.89
CA LEU A 464 19.79 -2.44 9.83
C LEU A 464 19.08 -3.52 8.99
N SER A 465 19.83 -4.29 8.19
CA SER A 465 19.33 -5.35 7.33
C SER A 465 18.77 -6.60 8.04
N ALA A 466 18.90 -6.69 9.36
CA ALA A 466 18.48 -7.86 10.13
C ALA A 466 16.98 -7.87 10.54
N GLY A 467 16.11 -7.06 9.94
CA GLY A 467 14.63 -7.15 10.10
C GLY A 467 14.07 -6.99 11.52
N ARG A 468 14.92 -6.69 12.52
CA ARG A 468 14.53 -6.44 13.89
C ARG A 468 14.70 -4.96 14.20
N ALA A 469 13.64 -4.19 14.06
CA ALA A 469 13.53 -2.88 14.68
C ALA A 469 13.96 -3.02 16.16
N GLY A 470 15.11 -2.46 16.52
CA GLY A 470 15.86 -2.54 17.76
C GLY A 470 15.15 -3.21 18.95
N GLY A 471 15.86 -4.01 19.73
CA GLY A 471 15.31 -4.77 20.85
C GLY A 471 14.45 -3.89 21.80
N LEU A 472 13.67 -4.52 22.66
CA LEU A 472 12.75 -3.85 23.60
C LEU A 472 13.46 -2.75 24.40
N GLY A 473 14.72 -2.95 24.81
CA GLY A 473 15.52 -1.96 25.53
C GLY A 473 15.71 -0.64 24.78
N LEU A 474 15.98 -0.69 23.46
CA LEU A 474 16.12 0.53 22.65
C LEU A 474 14.79 1.30 22.53
N LYS A 475 13.66 0.58 22.43
CA LYS A 475 12.32 1.19 22.43
C LYS A 475 12.00 1.86 23.76
N ILE A 476 12.32 1.19 24.87
CA ILE A 476 12.14 1.72 26.23
C ILE A 476 12.98 2.99 26.44
N MET A 477 14.24 2.99 26.02
CA MET A 477 15.08 4.20 26.14
C MET A 477 14.50 5.38 25.35
N ARG A 478 14.03 5.15 24.11
CA ARG A 478 13.39 6.21 23.31
C ARG A 478 12.12 6.74 23.96
N TYR A 479 11.27 5.85 24.47
CA TYR A 479 10.06 6.24 25.19
C TYR A 479 10.39 7.12 26.40
N ARG A 480 11.39 6.72 27.22
CA ARG A 480 11.81 7.49 28.38
C ARG A 480 12.36 8.87 28.01
N ALA A 481 13.11 8.98 26.91
CA ALA A 481 13.57 10.26 26.38
C ALA A 481 12.40 11.17 25.95
N GLN A 482 11.38 10.60 25.31
CA GLN A 482 10.16 11.33 24.95
C GLN A 482 9.39 11.83 26.19
N MET A 483 9.32 11.03 27.25
CA MET A 483 8.72 11.43 28.53
C MET A 483 9.46 12.60 29.21
N LEU A 484 10.73 12.79 28.88
CA LEU A 484 11.55 13.94 29.29
C LEU A 484 11.40 15.15 28.33
N GLY A 485 10.54 15.08 27.32
CA GLY A 485 10.47 16.07 26.25
C GLY A 485 11.74 16.13 25.39
N GLY A 486 12.58 15.10 25.48
CA GLY A 486 13.89 15.03 24.85
C GLY A 486 13.93 14.14 23.60
N ASP A 487 15.07 14.16 22.91
CA ASP A 487 15.37 13.27 21.78
C ASP A 487 16.55 12.34 22.12
N LEU A 488 16.42 11.06 21.70
CA LEU A 488 17.44 10.04 21.90
C LEU A 488 18.01 9.59 20.56
N VAL A 489 19.31 9.75 20.39
CA VAL A 489 20.06 9.30 19.22
C VAL A 489 20.96 8.13 19.62
N ILE A 490 20.83 7.02 18.92
CA ILE A 490 21.67 5.83 19.10
C ILE A 490 22.32 5.52 17.75
N GLU A 491 23.64 5.58 17.70
CA GLU A 491 24.40 5.40 16.45
C GLU A 491 25.72 4.70 16.72
N SER A 492 26.31 4.11 15.69
CA SER A 492 27.69 3.61 15.77
C SER A 492 28.65 4.80 15.84
N ASN A 493 29.61 4.76 16.76
CA ASN A 493 30.63 5.80 16.87
C ASN A 493 31.80 5.53 15.90
N GLY A 494 32.67 6.55 15.69
CA GLY A 494 33.79 6.45 14.75
C GLY A 494 34.87 5.42 15.13
N ASN A 495 34.81 4.82 16.33
CA ASN A 495 35.77 3.85 16.87
C ASN A 495 35.23 2.41 16.81
N GLY A 496 34.13 2.16 16.13
CA GLY A 496 33.52 0.84 15.97
C GLY A 496 32.45 0.50 17.02
N GLY A 497 32.38 1.23 18.16
CA GLY A 497 31.39 1.01 19.22
C GLY A 497 30.07 1.76 19.02
N THR A 498 29.28 1.88 20.09
CA THR A 498 27.98 2.56 20.10
C THR A 498 28.02 3.87 20.89
N SER A 499 27.30 4.87 20.42
CA SER A 499 27.03 6.13 21.11
C SER A 499 25.53 6.28 21.36
N VAL A 500 25.15 6.40 22.61
CA VAL A 500 23.79 6.73 23.07
C VAL A 500 23.80 8.17 23.56
N ARG A 501 23.12 9.09 22.87
CA ARG A 501 23.04 10.50 23.22
C ARG A 501 21.60 10.91 23.44
N CYS A 502 21.35 11.68 24.49
CA CYS A 502 20.04 12.25 24.78
C CYS A 502 20.19 13.71 25.19
N SER A 503 19.28 14.55 24.72
CA SER A 503 19.09 15.91 25.20
C SER A 503 17.66 16.08 25.72
N CYS A 504 17.45 16.74 26.85
CA CYS A 504 16.12 17.04 27.37
C CYS A 504 16.11 18.39 28.10
N PRO A 505 14.98 19.14 28.06
CA PRO A 505 14.82 20.40 28.77
C PRO A 505 14.98 20.24 30.29
N LEU A 506 15.59 21.22 30.95
CA LEU A 506 15.73 21.25 32.41
C LEU A 506 14.43 21.66 33.12
N ASP A 507 13.61 22.48 32.44
CA ASP A 507 12.34 23.01 32.98
C ASP A 507 11.17 22.06 32.76
N PHE A 508 11.37 20.76 32.91
CA PHE A 508 10.29 19.79 32.80
C PHE A 508 9.46 19.86 34.12
N THR A 509 8.64 20.92 34.23
CA THR A 509 7.52 20.98 35.16
C THR A 509 6.44 20.05 34.64
N ILE A 510 6.32 18.85 35.21
CA ILE A 510 5.06 18.11 35.12
C ILE A 510 4.03 19.02 35.80
N GLU A 511 3.09 19.57 35.03
CA GLU A 511 1.83 20.07 35.60
C GLU A 511 1.24 18.88 36.36
N ALA A 512 1.43 18.92 37.68
CA ALA A 512 0.65 18.11 38.61
C ALA A 512 -0.80 18.46 38.30
N GLY A 513 -1.55 17.51 37.78
CA GLY A 513 -2.97 17.65 37.53
C GLY A 513 -3.59 18.31 38.77
N GLN A 514 -4.35 19.39 38.53
CA GLN A 514 -5.27 19.94 39.48
C GLN A 514 -6.18 18.80 39.93
N GLY A 515 -5.78 18.14 41.02
CA GLY A 515 -6.64 17.28 41.80
C GLY A 515 -7.56 18.18 42.61
N ASP A 516 -8.80 17.95 42.42
CA ASP A 516 -9.98 18.37 43.15
C ASP A 516 -9.71 19.02 44.52
N THR A 517 -10.08 20.30 44.59
CA THR A 517 -10.58 20.92 45.82
C THR A 517 -11.99 21.42 45.50
N GLU A 518 -12.98 20.67 45.84
CA GLU A 518 -14.15 20.88 46.70
C GLU A 518 -15.15 19.76 46.49
#